data_25844db78e336bcc4c68baad04885e9f
#
_entry.id   25844db78e336bcc4c68baad04885e9f
#
_cell.length_a   1.000
_cell.length_b   1.000
_cell.length_c   1.000
_cell.angle_alpha   90.00
_cell.angle_beta   90.00
_cell.angle_gamma   90.00
#
_symmetry.space_group_name_H-M   'P 1'
#
loop_
_entity.id
_entity.type
_entity.pdbx_description
1 polymer ?
#
loop_
_entity_poly.entity_id
_entity_poly.type
_entity_poly.pdbx_seq_one_letter_code
_entity_poly.pdbx_strand_id
1 'polypeptide(L)'
;MVVKFRLAALTGTLFSVVGLPTHLAAQTTSPPNPTREEIDRAPVAPIPKTNTQSVTDETKVERAPCALDNETFKDIKIKLDNVDFGDLRGIDASLLTPSYARYIGQTLPIATVCVIRDEAATILRRKGYLAAVQVPPQKIDGGTVKFDVLLAKLVNFQVRGNVGKSGGLISGYLDAIKDQPIFNVIEAERYLLLARDIPGYDVRLTLRPAGANPGEVIGDVQVNYTPIEVDLNFQNYGSKTVGRFGGISQVRLNGLIGQGDRTTLGFYSTSDFKEQLVGQFGEEIRVGRQGLTLGGGLTYAYTKPTIGAGAALISKTLIGALTARYPVLRRQASNLNLSGGLDIVDQRARVAGSLITNDKLRVVYGKIDVDAIDSRSLSDASGYSSSEPRWRVAGTVELRQGIGALGSSLNCDTLVRCPSRAEGKAKAFVARASAYGEIRPLRYIAFSLAPRVQYSKKPLLSFEEFSTGNYTVGRGYDPGIQIGRAHV
;
A
#
# COMPACT_ATOMS: atom_id res chain seq x y z
N MET A 1 27.06 25.38 -40.15
CA MET A 1 27.00 23.94 -39.92
C MET A 1 25.55 23.57 -39.57
N VAL A 2 24.78 23.16 -40.60
CA VAL A 2 23.33 22.97 -40.47
C VAL A 2 23.07 21.51 -40.16
N VAL A 3 22.55 21.23 -38.95
CA VAL A 3 22.14 19.88 -38.54
C VAL A 3 20.69 19.67 -38.99
N LYS A 4 20.50 18.79 -39.97
CA LYS A 4 19.17 18.34 -40.41
C LYS A 4 18.65 17.27 -39.46
N PHE A 5 17.61 17.57 -38.66
CA PHE A 5 16.81 16.57 -37.97
C PHE A 5 15.88 15.86 -38.96
N ARG A 6 16.07 14.56 -39.13
CA ARG A 6 15.08 13.70 -39.80
C ARG A 6 14.03 13.25 -38.79
N LEU A 7 12.82 13.76 -38.95
CA LEU A 7 11.63 13.28 -38.28
C LEU A 7 11.27 11.91 -38.88
N ALA A 8 11.40 10.84 -38.12
CA ALA A 8 10.82 9.55 -38.47
C ALA A 8 9.35 9.56 -38.07
N ALA A 9 8.46 9.50 -39.07
CA ALA A 9 7.03 9.40 -38.86
C ALA A 9 6.70 8.00 -38.31
N LEU A 10 6.27 7.92 -37.04
CA LEU A 10 5.56 6.77 -36.52
C LEU A 10 4.12 6.82 -37.03
N THR A 11 3.78 5.92 -37.93
CA THR A 11 2.41 5.64 -38.37
C THR A 11 1.62 5.05 -37.21
N GLY A 12 0.85 5.92 -36.53
CA GLY A 12 -0.16 5.51 -35.56
C GLY A 12 -1.35 4.90 -36.30
N THR A 13 -1.60 3.63 -36.11
CA THR A 13 -2.85 2.98 -36.50
C THR A 13 -4.03 3.59 -35.71
N LEU A 14 -4.83 4.37 -36.41
CA LEU A 14 -6.13 4.82 -35.91
C LEU A 14 -7.04 3.59 -35.73
N PHE A 15 -7.37 3.23 -34.52
CA PHE A 15 -8.53 2.38 -34.22
C PHE A 15 -9.78 3.20 -34.51
N SER A 16 -10.43 2.92 -35.65
CA SER A 16 -11.75 3.42 -35.98
C SER A 16 -12.76 2.74 -35.03
N VAL A 17 -13.19 3.46 -33.99
CA VAL A 17 -14.33 3.07 -33.20
C VAL A 17 -15.58 3.27 -34.06
N VAL A 18 -16.12 2.19 -34.57
CA VAL A 18 -17.44 2.16 -35.22
C VAL A 18 -18.47 2.54 -34.18
N GLY A 19 -19.00 3.75 -34.28
CA GLY A 19 -20.09 4.25 -33.45
C GLY A 19 -21.38 3.50 -33.72
N LEU A 20 -21.77 2.58 -32.82
CA LEU A 20 -23.14 2.10 -32.72
C LEU A 20 -24.01 3.23 -32.15
N PRO A 21 -25.17 3.56 -32.74
CA PRO A 21 -26.08 4.54 -32.18
C PRO A 21 -26.66 4.00 -30.88
N THR A 22 -26.12 4.43 -29.76
CA THR A 22 -26.73 4.20 -28.45
C THR A 22 -27.93 5.13 -28.36
N HIS A 23 -29.13 4.56 -28.35
CA HIS A 23 -30.32 5.28 -27.93
C HIS A 23 -30.08 5.79 -26.50
N LEU A 24 -29.80 7.08 -26.36
CA LEU A 24 -29.87 7.77 -25.09
C LEU A 24 -31.37 7.79 -24.70
N ALA A 25 -31.82 6.75 -23.98
CA ALA A 25 -33.07 6.86 -23.27
C ALA A 25 -32.90 7.97 -22.23
N ALA A 26 -33.66 9.04 -22.37
CA ALA A 26 -33.74 10.11 -21.39
C ALA A 26 -34.08 9.48 -20.04
N GLN A 27 -33.11 9.42 -19.14
CA GLN A 27 -33.34 8.95 -17.78
C GLN A 27 -34.29 9.94 -17.13
N THR A 28 -35.44 9.46 -16.65
CA THR A 28 -36.25 10.22 -15.71
C THR A 28 -35.33 10.58 -14.54
N THR A 29 -35.02 11.86 -14.40
CA THR A 29 -34.12 12.40 -13.39
C THR A 29 -34.74 12.17 -12.02
N SER A 30 -34.40 11.04 -11.38
CA SER A 30 -34.59 10.90 -9.93
C SER A 30 -33.85 12.06 -9.26
N PRO A 31 -34.39 12.62 -8.16
CA PRO A 31 -33.70 13.69 -7.44
C PRO A 31 -32.27 13.23 -7.12
N PRO A 32 -31.25 14.08 -7.33
CA PRO A 32 -29.86 13.69 -7.16
C PRO A 32 -29.58 13.38 -5.68
N ASN A 33 -29.53 12.08 -5.36
CA ASN A 33 -29.03 11.64 -4.07
C ASN A 33 -27.50 11.80 -4.07
N PRO A 34 -26.90 12.22 -2.96
CA PRO A 34 -25.44 12.32 -2.87
C PRO A 34 -24.81 10.95 -3.13
N THR A 35 -23.75 10.95 -3.92
CA THR A 35 -22.99 9.75 -4.27
C THR A 35 -22.13 9.28 -3.10
N ARG A 36 -21.59 8.05 -3.18
CA ARG A 36 -20.62 7.55 -2.21
C ARG A 36 -19.43 8.49 -2.10
N GLU A 37 -18.87 8.94 -3.23
CA GLU A 37 -17.70 9.79 -3.29
C GLU A 37 -17.94 11.20 -2.72
N GLU A 38 -19.17 11.69 -2.80
CA GLU A 38 -19.53 12.98 -2.19
C GLU A 38 -19.69 12.90 -0.67
N ILE A 39 -19.98 11.71 -0.13
CA ILE A 39 -20.16 11.48 1.31
C ILE A 39 -18.87 10.95 1.92
N ASP A 40 -18.29 9.92 1.31
CA ASP A 40 -17.05 9.25 1.76
C ASP A 40 -15.84 10.02 1.23
N ARG A 41 -15.79 11.31 1.55
CA ARG A 41 -14.66 12.18 1.19
C ARG A 41 -13.45 11.73 1.98
N ALA A 42 -12.78 10.69 1.49
CA ALA A 42 -11.46 10.38 2.00
C ALA A 42 -10.59 11.64 1.89
N PRO A 43 -9.89 12.04 2.95
CA PRO A 43 -8.90 13.09 2.85
C PRO A 43 -7.99 12.74 1.67
N VAL A 44 -7.57 13.75 0.91
CA VAL A 44 -6.55 13.59 -0.14
C VAL A 44 -5.51 12.64 0.42
N ALA A 45 -5.27 11.52 -0.27
CA ALA A 45 -4.43 10.45 0.23
C ALA A 45 -3.20 11.07 0.87
N PRO A 46 -2.89 10.77 2.12
CA PRO A 46 -1.75 11.39 2.79
C PRO A 46 -0.56 11.16 1.89
N ILE A 47 0.21 12.23 1.65
CA ILE A 47 1.48 12.13 0.90
C ILE A 47 2.20 10.92 1.47
N PRO A 48 2.51 9.89 0.66
CA PRO A 48 3.12 8.69 1.17
C PRO A 48 4.30 9.09 2.04
N LYS A 49 4.29 8.72 3.33
CA LYS A 49 5.42 9.01 4.22
C LYS A 49 6.64 8.49 3.48
N THR A 50 7.59 9.39 3.21
CA THR A 50 8.81 9.08 2.47
C THR A 50 9.38 7.78 3.03
N ASN A 51 9.49 6.75 2.21
CA ASN A 51 10.04 5.47 2.62
C ASN A 51 11.55 5.65 2.85
N THR A 52 11.92 6.29 3.96
CA THR A 52 13.31 6.26 4.45
C THR A 52 13.64 4.83 4.80
N GLN A 53 14.86 4.41 4.50
CA GLN A 53 15.34 3.06 4.87
C GLN A 53 14.97 2.77 6.32
N SER A 54 14.23 1.70 6.56
CA SER A 54 13.83 1.30 7.90
C SER A 54 14.95 0.59 8.65
N VAL A 55 15.98 0.14 7.93
CA VAL A 55 17.18 -0.51 8.48
C VAL A 55 18.41 0.22 7.93
N THR A 56 19.23 0.76 8.81
CA THR A 56 20.58 1.25 8.48
C THR A 56 21.59 0.26 9.03
N ASP A 57 22.45 -0.24 8.17
CA ASP A 57 23.56 -1.13 8.55
C ASP A 57 24.85 -0.31 8.62
N GLU A 58 25.30 -0.03 9.83
CA GLU A 58 26.60 0.62 10.07
C GLU A 58 27.75 -0.39 10.01
N THR A 59 27.43 -1.69 9.97
CA THR A 59 28.42 -2.77 9.84
C THR A 59 28.81 -2.97 8.37
N LYS A 60 28.97 -1.89 7.57
CA LYS A 60 29.44 -2.03 6.20
C LYS A 60 30.60 -3.00 6.17
N VAL A 61 30.34 -4.24 5.84
CA VAL A 61 31.36 -5.22 5.52
C VAL A 61 31.92 -4.75 4.17
N GLU A 62 32.87 -3.82 4.24
CA GLU A 62 33.70 -3.51 3.08
C GLU A 62 34.29 -4.83 2.60
N ARG A 63 34.30 -5.04 1.28
CA ARG A 63 35.01 -6.18 0.71
C ARG A 63 36.44 -6.11 1.22
N ALA A 64 36.80 -6.96 2.17
CA ALA A 64 38.19 -7.07 2.59
C ALA A 64 39.02 -7.43 1.36
N PRO A 65 40.12 -6.70 1.07
CA PRO A 65 40.99 -7.05 -0.02
C PRO A 65 41.32 -8.53 0.04
N CYS A 66 41.35 -9.20 -1.09
CA CYS A 66 41.71 -10.62 -1.12
C CYS A 66 43.20 -10.76 -0.86
N ALA A 67 43.57 -11.37 0.26
CA ALA A 67 44.99 -11.64 0.55
C ALA A 67 45.67 -12.52 -0.49
N LEU A 68 44.88 -13.37 -1.21
CA LEU A 68 45.38 -14.27 -2.24
C LEU A 68 45.46 -13.61 -3.63
N ASP A 69 44.93 -12.40 -3.79
CA ASP A 69 45.01 -11.60 -5.02
C ASP A 69 46.20 -10.64 -4.97
N ASN A 70 47.36 -11.18 -4.62
CA ASN A 70 48.64 -10.46 -4.56
C ASN A 70 49.63 -11.07 -5.57
N GLU A 71 50.54 -10.25 -6.06
CA GLU A 71 51.61 -10.66 -6.96
C GLU A 71 52.37 -11.93 -6.50
N THR A 72 52.56 -12.07 -5.17
CA THR A 72 53.23 -13.21 -4.55
C THR A 72 52.54 -14.55 -4.78
N PHE A 73 51.24 -14.55 -5.04
CA PHE A 73 50.42 -15.76 -5.17
C PHE A 73 49.98 -16.06 -6.64
N LYS A 74 50.36 -15.24 -7.61
CA LYS A 74 49.88 -15.34 -9.02
C LYS A 74 50.19 -16.67 -9.66
N ASP A 75 51.33 -17.27 -9.37
CA ASP A 75 51.78 -18.51 -9.98
C ASP A 75 51.26 -19.77 -9.29
N ILE A 76 50.61 -19.58 -8.10
CA ILE A 76 50.10 -20.71 -7.35
C ILE A 76 48.77 -21.15 -7.95
N LYS A 77 48.71 -22.42 -8.33
CA LYS A 77 47.50 -23.10 -8.87
C LYS A 77 47.05 -24.17 -7.90
N ILE A 78 45.74 -24.30 -7.76
CA ILE A 78 45.09 -25.34 -6.99
C ILE A 78 44.12 -26.13 -7.85
N LYS A 79 44.02 -27.44 -7.64
CA LYS A 79 42.93 -28.25 -8.19
C LYS A 79 41.76 -28.15 -7.19
N LEU A 80 40.58 -27.71 -7.66
CA LEU A 80 39.40 -27.57 -6.81
C LEU A 80 38.51 -28.79 -7.00
N ASP A 81 38.45 -29.68 -6.02
CA ASP A 81 37.60 -30.85 -6.04
C ASP A 81 36.36 -30.69 -5.17
N ASN A 82 36.44 -29.90 -4.10
CA ASN A 82 35.31 -29.64 -3.19
C ASN A 82 35.42 -28.27 -2.53
N VAL A 83 34.27 -27.75 -2.02
CA VAL A 83 34.16 -26.51 -1.25
C VAL A 83 33.36 -26.79 0.01
N ASP A 84 33.87 -26.34 1.16
CA ASP A 84 33.24 -26.47 2.47
C ASP A 84 33.03 -25.07 3.07
N PHE A 85 31.77 -24.70 3.33
CA PHE A 85 31.41 -23.42 3.93
C PHE A 85 31.22 -23.49 5.46
N GLY A 86 31.63 -24.61 6.09
CA GLY A 86 31.54 -24.77 7.55
C GLY A 86 30.10 -24.74 8.07
N ASP A 87 29.89 -24.17 9.24
CA ASP A 87 28.58 -24.11 9.90
C ASP A 87 27.72 -22.98 9.34
N LEU A 88 26.73 -23.33 8.55
CA LEU A 88 25.74 -22.42 7.98
C LEU A 88 24.52 -22.21 8.88
N ARG A 89 24.52 -22.68 10.12
CA ARG A 89 23.45 -22.53 11.12
C ARG A 89 22.05 -22.84 10.58
N GLY A 90 21.93 -23.85 9.72
CA GLY A 90 20.65 -24.28 9.14
C GLY A 90 20.30 -23.69 7.79
N ILE A 91 21.15 -22.86 7.18
CA ILE A 91 21.02 -22.49 5.78
C ILE A 91 21.44 -23.71 4.94
N ASP A 92 20.62 -24.05 3.95
CA ASP A 92 20.94 -25.15 3.02
C ASP A 92 22.22 -24.80 2.21
N ALA A 93 23.25 -25.64 2.32
CA ALA A 93 24.51 -25.48 1.60
C ALA A 93 24.34 -25.45 0.08
N SER A 94 23.29 -26.08 -0.46
CA SER A 94 22.97 -26.06 -1.88
C SER A 94 22.72 -24.66 -2.42
N LEU A 95 22.31 -23.72 -1.55
CA LEU A 95 22.16 -22.30 -1.88
C LEU A 95 23.45 -21.68 -2.44
N LEU A 96 24.60 -22.12 -1.93
CA LEU A 96 25.92 -21.59 -2.29
C LEU A 96 26.56 -22.32 -3.47
N THR A 97 26.00 -23.45 -3.92
CA THR A 97 26.50 -24.23 -5.07
C THR A 97 26.79 -23.36 -6.33
N PRO A 98 25.95 -22.38 -6.70
CA PRO A 98 26.23 -21.54 -7.88
C PRO A 98 27.54 -20.75 -7.80
N SER A 99 28.08 -20.49 -6.61
CA SER A 99 29.34 -19.74 -6.43
C SER A 99 30.58 -20.53 -6.83
N TYR A 100 30.51 -21.86 -6.81
CA TYR A 100 31.70 -22.70 -7.02
C TYR A 100 31.52 -23.84 -8.02
N ALA A 101 30.30 -24.28 -8.33
CA ALA A 101 30.05 -25.46 -9.15
C ALA A 101 30.81 -25.48 -10.50
N ARG A 102 30.92 -24.32 -11.14
CA ARG A 102 31.62 -24.17 -12.42
C ARG A 102 33.14 -24.38 -12.35
N TYR A 103 33.72 -24.37 -11.16
CA TYR A 103 35.15 -24.50 -10.93
C TYR A 103 35.58 -25.88 -10.47
N ILE A 104 34.64 -26.76 -10.10
CA ILE A 104 34.93 -28.13 -9.63
C ILE A 104 35.63 -28.95 -10.72
N GLY A 105 36.67 -29.67 -10.29
CA GLY A 105 37.50 -30.52 -11.17
C GLY A 105 38.56 -29.75 -11.96
N GLN A 106 38.60 -28.44 -11.89
CA GLN A 106 39.56 -27.59 -12.64
C GLN A 106 40.81 -27.26 -11.83
N THR A 107 41.94 -27.09 -12.52
CA THR A 107 43.15 -26.49 -11.92
C THR A 107 43.15 -25.00 -12.21
N LEU A 108 43.07 -24.17 -11.16
CA LEU A 108 42.78 -22.75 -11.22
C LEU A 108 43.84 -21.95 -10.43
N PRO A 109 44.05 -20.67 -10.76
CA PRO A 109 44.83 -19.78 -9.92
C PRO A 109 44.20 -19.70 -8.52
N ILE A 110 45.02 -19.62 -7.48
CA ILE A 110 44.53 -19.55 -6.09
C ILE A 110 43.63 -18.33 -5.82
N ALA A 111 43.80 -17.23 -6.56
CA ALA A 111 42.94 -16.07 -6.52
C ALA A 111 41.46 -16.37 -6.82
N THR A 112 41.16 -17.50 -7.53
CA THR A 112 39.79 -17.95 -7.77
C THR A 112 39.02 -18.24 -6.45
N VAL A 113 39.72 -18.59 -5.37
CA VAL A 113 39.11 -18.75 -4.04
C VAL A 113 38.43 -17.46 -3.59
N CYS A 114 39.00 -16.29 -3.91
CA CYS A 114 38.38 -15.02 -3.57
C CYS A 114 37.14 -14.71 -4.40
N VAL A 115 37.11 -15.16 -5.65
CA VAL A 115 35.92 -15.04 -6.50
C VAL A 115 34.76 -15.86 -5.91
N ILE A 116 35.05 -17.10 -5.51
CA ILE A 116 34.05 -17.99 -4.85
C ILE A 116 33.55 -17.35 -3.56
N ARG A 117 34.44 -16.82 -2.70
CA ARG A 117 34.09 -16.09 -1.49
C ARG A 117 33.12 -14.95 -1.76
N ASP A 118 33.44 -14.09 -2.74
CA ASP A 118 32.66 -12.90 -3.05
C ASP A 118 31.28 -13.23 -3.67
N GLU A 119 31.24 -14.28 -4.49
CA GLU A 119 30.00 -14.80 -5.05
C GLU A 119 29.10 -15.40 -3.94
N ALA A 120 29.65 -16.22 -3.06
CA ALA A 120 28.92 -16.78 -1.91
C ALA A 120 28.35 -15.67 -1.00
N ALA A 121 29.17 -14.67 -0.65
CA ALA A 121 28.73 -13.50 0.12
C ALA A 121 27.63 -12.72 -0.61
N THR A 122 27.70 -12.62 -1.94
CA THR A 122 26.67 -11.96 -2.76
C THR A 122 25.35 -12.74 -2.76
N ILE A 123 25.42 -14.08 -2.84
CA ILE A 123 24.23 -14.95 -2.78
C ILE A 123 23.55 -14.80 -1.42
N LEU A 124 24.30 -14.88 -0.31
CA LEU A 124 23.75 -14.72 1.03
C LEU A 124 23.07 -13.35 1.21
N ARG A 125 23.71 -12.25 0.78
CA ARG A 125 23.10 -10.90 0.83
C ARG A 125 21.83 -10.78 0.01
N ARG A 126 21.79 -11.37 -1.19
CA ARG A 126 20.57 -11.37 -2.03
C ARG A 126 19.41 -12.11 -1.38
N LYS A 127 19.70 -13.08 -0.51
CA LYS A 127 18.71 -13.80 0.30
C LYS A 127 18.36 -13.09 1.61
N GLY A 128 18.97 -11.91 1.85
CA GLY A 128 18.71 -11.09 3.03
C GLY A 128 19.58 -11.42 4.24
N TYR A 129 20.52 -12.36 4.15
CA TYR A 129 21.41 -12.67 5.28
C TYR A 129 22.50 -11.61 5.40
N LEU A 130 22.66 -11.08 6.60
CA LEU A 130 23.83 -10.29 6.96
C LEU A 130 24.96 -11.25 7.30
N ALA A 131 25.87 -11.44 6.34
CA ALA A 131 26.91 -12.44 6.42
C ALA A 131 28.25 -11.94 5.88
N ALA A 132 29.34 -12.36 6.50
CA ALA A 132 30.69 -12.23 5.99
C ALA A 132 31.26 -13.63 5.68
N VAL A 133 31.79 -13.82 4.47
CA VAL A 133 32.49 -15.03 4.06
C VAL A 133 33.99 -14.75 4.08
N GLN A 134 34.75 -15.56 4.79
CA GLN A 134 36.20 -15.40 4.97
C GLN A 134 36.93 -16.64 4.49
N VAL A 135 38.17 -16.48 4.06
CA VAL A 135 39.08 -17.58 3.75
C VAL A 135 40.01 -17.73 4.94
N PRO A 136 39.86 -18.77 5.78
CA PRO A 136 40.74 -18.99 6.90
C PRO A 136 42.14 -19.43 6.42
N PRO A 137 43.19 -19.24 7.24
CA PRO A 137 44.48 -19.86 6.99
C PRO A 137 44.32 -21.39 6.92
N GLN A 138 44.69 -21.98 5.79
CA GLN A 138 44.48 -23.42 5.55
C GLN A 138 45.52 -24.00 4.62
N LYS A 139 45.70 -25.32 4.73
CA LYS A 139 46.37 -26.14 3.71
C LYS A 139 45.27 -26.72 2.81
N ILE A 140 45.42 -26.61 1.52
CA ILE A 140 44.48 -27.19 0.55
C ILE A 140 44.97 -28.60 0.23
N ASP A 141 44.59 -29.54 1.07
CA ASP A 141 44.91 -30.96 0.85
C ASP A 141 43.72 -31.65 0.22
N GLY A 142 43.92 -32.46 -0.83
CA GLY A 142 42.87 -33.16 -1.55
C GLY A 142 41.89 -32.26 -2.29
N GLY A 143 42.30 -31.07 -2.69
CA GLY A 143 41.46 -30.17 -3.51
C GLY A 143 40.25 -29.54 -2.80
N THR A 144 40.12 -29.66 -1.48
CA THR A 144 39.03 -29.05 -0.69
C THR A 144 39.42 -27.69 -0.17
N VAL A 145 38.63 -26.66 -0.50
CA VAL A 145 38.79 -25.30 -0.01
C VAL A 145 37.73 -25.00 1.05
N LYS A 146 38.15 -24.55 2.22
CA LYS A 146 37.27 -24.18 3.33
C LYS A 146 37.03 -22.68 3.37
N PHE A 147 35.78 -22.31 3.72
CA PHE A 147 35.37 -20.94 4.00
C PHE A 147 34.70 -20.85 5.34
N ASP A 148 34.99 -19.80 6.08
CA ASP A 148 34.28 -19.48 7.33
C ASP A 148 33.17 -18.48 7.01
N VAL A 149 31.93 -18.84 7.33
CA VAL A 149 30.75 -17.99 7.14
C VAL A 149 30.29 -17.42 8.47
N LEU A 150 30.56 -16.14 8.69
CA LEU A 150 30.06 -15.42 9.87
C LEU A 150 28.68 -14.87 9.58
N LEU A 151 27.67 -15.51 10.18
CA LEU A 151 26.26 -15.09 10.07
C LEU A 151 25.90 -14.20 11.24
N ALA A 152 25.29 -13.04 10.95
CA ALA A 152 24.87 -12.12 11.98
C ALA A 152 23.73 -12.69 12.82
N LYS A 153 23.81 -12.48 14.13
CA LYS A 153 22.75 -12.78 15.10
C LYS A 153 22.43 -11.55 15.91
N LEU A 154 21.17 -11.18 15.96
CA LEU A 154 20.71 -10.09 16.81
C LEU A 154 20.57 -10.58 18.25
N VAL A 155 21.36 -10.01 19.16
CA VAL A 155 21.39 -10.45 20.55
C VAL A 155 20.52 -9.61 21.46
N ASN A 156 20.37 -8.31 21.16
CA ASN A 156 19.55 -7.40 21.96
C ASN A 156 19.08 -6.18 21.17
N PHE A 157 18.04 -5.50 21.70
CA PHE A 157 17.60 -4.20 21.27
C PHE A 157 17.82 -3.14 22.34
N GLN A 158 18.23 -1.94 21.94
CA GLN A 158 18.18 -0.74 22.75
C GLN A 158 17.11 0.19 22.18
N VAL A 159 15.98 0.28 22.88
CA VAL A 159 14.85 1.16 22.44
C VAL A 159 15.02 2.52 23.07
N ARG A 160 15.00 3.57 22.23
CA ARG A 160 15.12 4.97 22.63
C ARG A 160 13.91 5.77 22.13
N GLY A 161 13.51 6.77 22.90
CA GLY A 161 12.38 7.64 22.56
C GLY A 161 11.10 7.29 23.27
N ASN A 162 9.98 7.80 22.78
CA ASN A 162 8.67 7.63 23.40
C ASN A 162 7.91 6.48 22.75
N VAL A 163 7.71 5.40 23.46
CA VAL A 163 6.96 4.23 22.99
C VAL A 163 5.45 4.32 23.25
N GLY A 164 4.99 5.40 23.93
CA GLY A 164 3.57 5.60 24.24
C GLY A 164 2.92 4.38 24.89
N LYS A 165 1.61 4.25 24.75
CA LYS A 165 0.84 3.12 25.31
C LYS A 165 0.98 1.83 24.47
N SER A 166 1.34 1.93 23.20
CA SER A 166 1.50 0.76 22.30
C SER A 166 2.88 0.10 22.35
N GLY A 167 3.69 0.41 23.38
CA GLY A 167 5.04 -0.14 23.56
C GLY A 167 5.08 -1.67 23.55
N GLY A 168 4.08 -2.35 24.14
CA GLY A 168 3.97 -3.81 24.11
C GLY A 168 3.83 -4.40 22.71
N LEU A 169 3.11 -3.72 21.81
CA LEU A 169 2.98 -4.14 20.42
C LEU A 169 4.30 -3.94 19.65
N ILE A 170 4.99 -2.83 19.87
CA ILE A 170 6.32 -2.55 19.29
C ILE A 170 7.32 -3.61 19.75
N SER A 171 7.39 -3.87 21.07
CA SER A 171 8.24 -4.93 21.62
C SER A 171 7.96 -6.29 20.98
N GLY A 172 6.67 -6.62 20.77
CA GLY A 172 6.28 -7.86 20.11
C GLY A 172 6.81 -8.01 18.67
N TYR A 173 6.89 -6.93 17.91
CA TYR A 173 7.52 -6.94 16.57
C TYR A 173 9.04 -7.06 16.66
N LEU A 174 9.67 -6.39 17.63
CA LEU A 174 11.12 -6.47 17.84
C LEU A 174 11.53 -7.87 18.31
N ASP A 175 10.76 -8.49 19.23
CA ASP A 175 10.99 -9.85 19.67
C ASP A 175 10.95 -10.84 18.50
N ALA A 176 9.99 -10.68 17.57
CA ALA A 176 9.90 -11.51 16.38
C ALA A 176 11.14 -11.43 15.47
N ILE A 177 11.87 -10.29 15.49
CA ILE A 177 13.16 -10.16 14.79
C ILE A 177 14.28 -10.82 15.59
N LYS A 178 14.30 -10.65 16.93
CA LYS A 178 15.33 -11.19 17.82
C LYS A 178 15.29 -12.71 17.90
N ASP A 179 14.09 -13.30 17.86
CA ASP A 179 13.90 -14.76 17.96
C ASP A 179 14.43 -15.52 16.73
N GLN A 180 14.87 -14.84 15.69
CA GLN A 180 15.49 -15.46 14.51
C GLN A 180 16.88 -16.03 14.86
N PRO A 181 17.19 -17.27 14.50
CA PRO A 181 18.50 -17.86 14.74
C PRO A 181 19.62 -17.15 13.98
N ILE A 182 19.29 -16.58 12.81
CA ILE A 182 20.18 -15.82 11.94
C ILE A 182 19.43 -14.54 11.56
N PHE A 183 20.08 -13.38 11.70
CA PHE A 183 19.47 -12.12 11.31
C PHE A 183 19.26 -12.06 9.79
N ASN A 184 18.01 -11.86 9.38
CA ASN A 184 17.63 -11.66 7.98
C ASN A 184 17.02 -10.27 7.79
N VAL A 185 17.64 -9.45 6.95
CA VAL A 185 17.21 -8.06 6.67
C VAL A 185 15.79 -8.02 6.09
N ILE A 186 15.41 -8.98 5.24
CA ILE A 186 14.09 -9.01 4.59
C ILE A 186 12.98 -9.29 5.63
N GLU A 187 13.25 -10.21 6.56
CA GLU A 187 12.32 -10.51 7.65
C GLU A 187 12.25 -9.35 8.67
N ALA A 188 13.40 -8.79 9.02
CA ALA A 188 13.47 -7.63 9.90
C ALA A 188 12.76 -6.41 9.30
N GLU A 189 12.92 -6.18 7.99
CA GLU A 189 12.20 -5.13 7.26
C GLU A 189 10.69 -5.24 7.41
N ARG A 190 10.12 -6.44 7.25
CA ARG A 190 8.68 -6.68 7.42
C ARG A 190 8.20 -6.21 8.79
N TYR A 191 8.83 -6.68 9.88
CA TYR A 191 8.40 -6.35 11.24
C TYR A 191 8.60 -4.87 11.59
N LEU A 192 9.67 -4.26 11.09
CA LEU A 192 9.91 -2.83 11.27
C LEU A 192 8.89 -1.98 10.51
N LEU A 193 8.52 -2.40 9.30
CA LEU A 193 7.47 -1.73 8.56
C LEU A 193 6.10 -1.89 9.23
N LEU A 194 5.80 -3.07 9.79
CA LEU A 194 4.58 -3.27 10.60
C LEU A 194 4.57 -2.39 11.86
N ALA A 195 5.72 -2.21 12.52
CA ALA A 195 5.86 -1.29 13.64
C ALA A 195 5.65 0.17 13.23
N ARG A 196 6.12 0.58 12.05
CA ARG A 196 5.88 1.92 11.48
C ARG A 196 4.45 2.13 10.99
N ASP A 197 3.73 1.05 10.66
CA ASP A 197 2.31 1.10 10.28
C ASP A 197 1.39 1.30 11.51
N ILE A 198 1.92 1.20 12.73
CA ILE A 198 1.18 1.58 13.93
C ILE A 198 0.90 3.09 13.86
N PRO A 199 -0.36 3.52 14.00
CA PRO A 199 -0.73 4.92 13.93
C PRO A 199 0.07 5.82 14.90
N GLY A 200 0.62 6.90 14.37
CA GLY A 200 1.40 7.85 15.13
C GLY A 200 2.85 7.46 15.41
N TYR A 201 3.31 6.27 15.00
CA TYR A 201 4.69 5.82 15.26
C TYR A 201 5.58 5.94 14.02
N ASP A 202 6.83 6.38 14.24
CA ASP A 202 7.94 6.24 13.31
C ASP A 202 9.06 5.46 14.00
N VAL A 203 9.35 4.26 13.51
CA VAL A 203 10.30 3.32 14.10
C VAL A 203 11.45 3.09 13.14
N ARG A 204 12.70 3.28 13.62
CA ARG A 204 13.92 3.09 12.84
C ARG A 204 14.87 2.18 13.58
N LEU A 205 15.49 1.26 12.87
CA LEU A 205 16.51 0.34 13.39
C LEU A 205 17.88 0.68 12.79
N THR A 206 18.87 0.83 13.65
CA THR A 206 20.29 0.88 13.28
C THR A 206 20.99 -0.32 13.90
N LEU A 207 21.69 -1.11 13.09
CA LEU A 207 22.47 -2.24 13.56
C LEU A 207 23.91 -1.84 13.84
N ARG A 208 24.45 -2.29 14.96
CA ARG A 208 25.86 -2.11 15.31
C ARG A 208 26.44 -3.40 15.90
N PRO A 209 27.78 -3.63 15.78
CA PRO A 209 28.43 -4.77 16.41
C PRO A 209 28.20 -4.80 17.92
N ALA A 210 27.96 -5.98 18.49
CA ALA A 210 27.80 -6.16 19.93
C ALA A 210 29.15 -6.06 20.69
N GLY A 211 30.26 -6.27 19.99
CA GLY A 211 31.61 -6.16 20.53
C GLY A 211 32.12 -7.39 21.31
N ALA A 212 31.23 -8.31 21.70
CA ALA A 212 31.63 -9.50 22.50
C ALA A 212 32.10 -10.66 21.62
N ASN A 213 31.29 -11.02 20.62
CA ASN A 213 31.59 -12.15 19.73
C ASN A 213 31.46 -11.71 18.26
N PRO A 214 32.26 -12.27 17.34
CA PRO A 214 32.12 -12.04 15.92
C PRO A 214 30.73 -12.49 15.42
N GLY A 215 30.08 -11.64 14.63
CA GLY A 215 28.73 -11.89 14.08
C GLY A 215 27.59 -11.52 15.01
N GLU A 216 27.82 -11.13 16.28
CA GLU A 216 26.75 -10.61 17.14
C GLU A 216 26.52 -9.13 16.89
N VAL A 217 25.23 -8.76 16.74
CA VAL A 217 24.80 -7.38 16.52
C VAL A 217 23.75 -6.94 17.54
N ILE A 218 23.75 -5.66 17.87
CA ILE A 218 22.74 -5.00 18.71
C ILE A 218 21.94 -4.06 17.80
N GLY A 219 20.63 -4.02 18.01
CA GLY A 219 19.72 -3.08 17.34
C GLY A 219 19.46 -1.86 18.19
N ASP A 220 19.86 -0.67 17.74
CA ASP A 220 19.41 0.61 18.29
C ASP A 220 18.09 1.00 17.60
N VAL A 221 17.00 0.98 18.36
CA VAL A 221 15.65 1.28 17.86
C VAL A 221 15.25 2.68 18.33
N GLN A 222 15.09 3.58 17.39
CA GLN A 222 14.55 4.91 17.69
C GLN A 222 13.06 4.94 17.39
N VAL A 223 12.27 5.36 18.39
CA VAL A 223 10.81 5.47 18.32
C VAL A 223 10.39 6.90 18.50
N ASN A 224 9.70 7.46 17.51
CA ASN A 224 9.05 8.76 17.61
C ASN A 224 7.54 8.54 17.59
N TYR A 225 6.83 9.18 18.52
CA TYR A 225 5.39 9.03 18.69
C TYR A 225 4.66 10.36 18.60
N THR A 226 3.65 10.41 17.74
CA THR A 226 2.76 11.55 17.52
C THR A 226 1.35 11.16 17.99
N PRO A 227 0.91 11.58 19.17
CA PRO A 227 -0.38 11.16 19.74
C PRO A 227 -1.58 11.78 19.02
N ILE A 228 -1.45 12.99 18.50
CA ILE A 228 -2.54 13.75 17.90
C ILE A 228 -2.09 14.30 16.55
N GLU A 229 -2.91 14.08 15.54
CA GLU A 229 -2.73 14.68 14.22
C GLU A 229 -4.01 15.45 13.86
N VAL A 230 -3.87 16.66 13.35
CA VAL A 230 -4.98 17.51 12.90
C VAL A 230 -4.75 17.90 11.46
N ASP A 231 -5.73 17.64 10.60
CA ASP A 231 -5.73 18.05 9.21
C ASP A 231 -6.90 18.98 8.93
N LEU A 232 -6.61 20.08 8.29
CA LEU A 232 -7.58 21.03 7.76
C LEU A 232 -7.37 21.16 6.26
N ASN A 233 -8.43 20.97 5.49
CA ASN A 233 -8.37 21.08 4.04
C ASN A 233 -9.56 21.89 3.53
N PHE A 234 -9.29 22.93 2.75
CA PHE A 234 -10.30 23.73 2.06
C PHE A 234 -10.27 23.41 0.58
N GLN A 235 -11.43 23.22 -0.03
CA GLN A 235 -11.54 22.78 -1.40
C GLN A 235 -12.73 23.43 -2.13
N ASN A 236 -12.62 23.49 -3.46
CA ASN A 236 -13.68 23.97 -4.36
C ASN A 236 -14.19 22.86 -5.31
N TYR A 237 -14.14 21.61 -4.86
CA TYR A 237 -14.49 20.44 -5.67
C TYR A 237 -15.96 20.00 -5.53
N GLY A 238 -16.76 20.72 -4.78
CA GLY A 238 -18.19 20.44 -4.65
C GLY A 238 -18.96 20.67 -5.95
N SER A 239 -20.11 20.00 -6.10
CA SER A 239 -21.01 20.24 -7.23
C SER A 239 -21.67 21.62 -7.12
N LYS A 240 -22.15 22.15 -8.24
CA LYS A 240 -22.90 23.42 -8.24
C LYS A 240 -24.15 23.36 -7.39
N THR A 241 -24.77 22.18 -7.30
CA THR A 241 -26.04 21.96 -6.60
C THR A 241 -25.86 21.80 -5.09
N VAL A 242 -24.67 21.34 -4.63
CA VAL A 242 -24.38 21.05 -3.20
C VAL A 242 -23.44 22.11 -2.60
N GLY A 243 -22.99 23.11 -3.41
CA GLY A 243 -22.00 24.09 -3.00
C GLY A 243 -20.58 23.71 -3.39
N ARG A 244 -19.93 24.62 -4.14
CA ARG A 244 -18.58 24.37 -4.68
C ARG A 244 -17.49 24.41 -3.64
N PHE A 245 -17.62 25.30 -2.66
CA PHE A 245 -16.61 25.52 -1.64
C PHE A 245 -16.98 24.78 -0.36
N GLY A 246 -15.99 24.13 0.23
CA GLY A 246 -16.17 23.43 1.51
C GLY A 246 -14.85 23.15 2.19
N GLY A 247 -14.93 22.70 3.42
CA GLY A 247 -13.78 22.37 4.25
C GLY A 247 -13.92 21.02 4.94
N ILE A 248 -12.82 20.30 5.07
CA ILE A 248 -12.69 19.09 5.87
C ILE A 248 -11.80 19.41 7.06
N SER A 249 -12.25 19.09 8.24
CA SER A 249 -11.46 19.07 9.47
C SER A 249 -11.41 17.63 9.97
N GLN A 250 -10.22 17.12 10.26
CA GLN A 250 -10.03 15.77 10.75
C GLN A 250 -9.05 15.76 11.91
N VAL A 251 -9.43 15.12 13.00
CA VAL A 251 -8.59 14.88 14.17
C VAL A 251 -8.36 13.38 14.29
N ARG A 252 -7.11 12.97 14.36
CA ARG A 252 -6.70 11.58 14.62
C ARG A 252 -6.01 11.51 15.97
N LEU A 253 -6.53 10.65 16.82
CA LEU A 253 -5.98 10.34 18.13
C LEU A 253 -5.35 8.95 18.05
N ASN A 254 -4.05 8.87 18.23
CA ASN A 254 -3.29 7.65 18.09
C ASN A 254 -3.00 7.04 19.46
N GLY A 255 -3.17 5.73 19.62
CA GLY A 255 -2.78 5.00 20.82
C GLY A 255 -3.57 5.31 22.09
N LEU A 256 -4.86 5.64 22.01
CA LEU A 256 -5.71 5.89 23.17
C LEU A 256 -5.85 4.64 24.05
N ILE A 257 -6.09 3.49 23.43
CA ILE A 257 -6.31 2.19 24.10
C ILE A 257 -4.98 1.47 24.33
N GLY A 258 -3.95 1.72 23.49
CA GLY A 258 -2.64 1.06 23.56
C GLY A 258 -2.54 -0.22 22.74
N GLN A 259 -3.48 -0.45 21.83
CA GLN A 259 -3.51 -1.59 20.90
C GLN A 259 -3.06 -1.21 19.48
N GLY A 260 -2.17 -0.22 19.35
CA GLY A 260 -1.83 0.33 18.04
C GLY A 260 -3.05 0.93 17.34
N ASP A 261 -3.92 1.52 18.13
CA ASP A 261 -5.21 2.05 17.74
C ASP A 261 -5.14 3.47 17.19
N ARG A 262 -6.15 3.81 16.40
CA ARG A 262 -6.41 5.17 15.93
C ARG A 262 -7.89 5.46 15.97
N THR A 263 -8.26 6.47 16.74
CA THR A 263 -9.58 7.09 16.70
C THR A 263 -9.56 8.28 15.73
N THR A 264 -10.47 8.30 14.78
CA THR A 264 -10.60 9.38 13.78
C THR A 264 -11.93 10.08 13.97
N LEU A 265 -11.89 11.41 14.09
CA LEU A 265 -13.05 12.29 14.08
C LEU A 265 -12.93 13.19 12.87
N GLY A 266 -13.91 13.13 11.96
CA GLY A 266 -13.95 13.93 10.74
C GLY A 266 -15.21 14.78 10.68
N PHE A 267 -15.07 16.00 10.20
CA PHE A 267 -16.19 16.88 9.90
C PHE A 267 -15.96 17.58 8.57
N TYR A 268 -16.95 17.51 7.70
CA TYR A 268 -16.98 18.28 6.47
C TYR A 268 -18.21 19.18 6.44
N SER A 269 -18.03 20.39 5.91
CA SER A 269 -19.13 21.30 5.62
C SER A 269 -18.89 22.08 4.33
N THR A 270 -19.97 22.43 3.63
CA THR A 270 -19.96 23.52 2.67
C THR A 270 -19.70 24.84 3.39
N SER A 271 -19.17 25.84 2.67
CA SER A 271 -18.74 27.11 3.25
C SER A 271 -19.86 27.91 3.93
N ASP A 272 -21.11 27.68 3.54
CA ASP A 272 -22.30 28.30 4.13
C ASP A 272 -22.97 27.47 5.24
N PHE A 273 -22.45 26.28 5.52
CA PHE A 273 -22.97 25.32 6.52
C PHE A 273 -24.43 24.88 6.29
N LYS A 274 -24.97 25.07 5.08
CA LYS A 274 -26.40 24.80 4.79
C LYS A 274 -26.63 23.64 3.87
N GLU A 275 -25.75 23.46 2.88
CA GLU A 275 -26.00 22.53 1.77
C GLU A 275 -25.51 21.12 2.07
N GLN A 276 -24.35 20.97 2.72
CA GLN A 276 -23.84 19.67 3.13
C GLN A 276 -23.08 19.71 4.45
N LEU A 277 -23.43 18.79 5.33
CA LEU A 277 -22.73 18.52 6.59
C LEU A 277 -22.46 17.02 6.66
N VAL A 278 -21.21 16.63 6.93
CA VAL A 278 -20.82 15.22 7.11
C VAL A 278 -20.01 15.09 8.39
N GLY A 279 -20.46 14.23 9.30
CA GLY A 279 -19.73 13.81 10.48
C GLY A 279 -19.22 12.40 10.30
N GLN A 280 -17.96 12.15 10.66
CA GLN A 280 -17.31 10.85 10.55
C GLN A 280 -16.66 10.46 11.86
N PHE A 281 -16.84 9.23 12.26
CA PHE A 281 -16.16 8.57 13.36
C PHE A 281 -15.55 7.28 12.84
N GLY A 282 -14.30 7.00 13.20
CA GLY A 282 -13.62 5.76 12.87
C GLY A 282 -12.73 5.30 14.00
N GLU A 283 -12.65 3.99 14.17
CA GLU A 283 -11.74 3.35 15.09
C GLU A 283 -11.03 2.21 14.38
N GLU A 284 -9.74 2.10 14.55
CA GLU A 284 -8.95 0.96 14.07
C GLU A 284 -8.00 0.47 15.16
N ILE A 285 -7.84 -0.85 15.27
CA ILE A 285 -6.93 -1.49 16.20
C ILE A 285 -6.05 -2.51 15.49
N ARG A 286 -4.87 -2.78 16.04
CA ARG A 286 -3.97 -3.84 15.59
C ARG A 286 -4.17 -5.09 16.43
N VAL A 287 -4.23 -6.25 15.76
CA VAL A 287 -4.43 -7.55 16.42
C VAL A 287 -3.26 -8.48 16.12
N GLY A 288 -2.60 -8.94 17.17
CA GLY A 288 -1.47 -9.87 17.06
C GLY A 288 -0.21 -9.22 16.45
N ARG A 289 0.75 -10.06 16.08
CA ARG A 289 2.08 -9.66 15.60
C ARG A 289 2.25 -9.73 14.07
N GLN A 290 1.17 -10.01 13.33
CA GLN A 290 1.21 -10.19 11.87
C GLN A 290 0.64 -8.98 11.12
N GLY A 291 0.27 -7.91 11.83
CA GLY A 291 -0.25 -6.68 11.23
C GLY A 291 -1.74 -6.71 10.87
N LEU A 292 -2.52 -7.70 11.35
CA LEU A 292 -3.97 -7.70 11.20
C LEU A 292 -4.54 -6.42 11.82
N THR A 293 -5.35 -5.70 11.05
CA THR A 293 -6.06 -4.50 11.50
C THR A 293 -7.55 -4.74 11.43
N LEU A 294 -8.24 -4.51 12.54
CA LEU A 294 -9.70 -4.45 12.58
C LEU A 294 -10.13 -3.00 12.67
N GLY A 295 -11.13 -2.61 11.90
CA GLY A 295 -11.65 -1.24 11.88
C GLY A 295 -13.18 -1.22 11.91
N GLY A 296 -13.70 -0.14 12.49
CA GLY A 296 -15.12 0.21 12.46
C GLY A 296 -15.30 1.69 12.17
N GLY A 297 -16.34 2.05 11.45
CA GLY A 297 -16.60 3.44 11.10
C GLY A 297 -18.10 3.76 11.08
N LEU A 298 -18.41 5.03 11.36
CA LEU A 298 -19.76 5.59 11.27
C LEU A 298 -19.66 6.94 10.55
N THR A 299 -20.47 7.12 9.50
CA THR A 299 -20.57 8.38 8.79
C THR A 299 -22.03 8.81 8.72
N TYR A 300 -22.31 10.04 9.12
CA TYR A 300 -23.62 10.65 8.96
C TYR A 300 -23.51 11.86 8.06
N ALA A 301 -24.29 11.87 6.95
CA ALA A 301 -24.34 12.97 6.02
C ALA A 301 -25.75 13.56 5.93
N TYR A 302 -25.81 14.88 6.04
CA TYR A 302 -26.97 15.70 5.73
C TYR A 302 -26.67 16.52 4.49
N THR A 303 -27.52 16.42 3.46
CA THR A 303 -27.34 17.13 2.19
C THR A 303 -28.66 17.79 1.77
N LYS A 304 -28.60 19.07 1.48
CA LYS A 304 -29.73 19.89 1.02
C LYS A 304 -29.33 20.63 -0.26
N PRO A 305 -29.31 19.94 -1.43
CA PRO A 305 -28.90 20.56 -2.68
C PRO A 305 -29.89 21.66 -3.09
N THR A 306 -29.37 22.70 -3.70
CA THR A 306 -30.17 23.73 -4.35
C THR A 306 -30.64 23.23 -5.70
N ILE A 307 -31.92 22.84 -5.77
CA ILE A 307 -32.59 22.47 -7.02
C ILE A 307 -33.49 23.63 -7.46
N GLY A 308 -33.45 23.97 -8.76
CA GLY A 308 -34.31 24.99 -9.33
C GLY A 308 -35.80 24.75 -9.05
N ALA A 309 -36.62 25.81 -9.01
CA ALA A 309 -38.06 25.76 -8.77
C ALA A 309 -38.54 25.55 -7.30
N GLY A 310 -37.77 25.94 -6.29
CA GLY A 310 -38.29 26.14 -4.91
C GLY A 310 -38.60 24.90 -4.07
N ALA A 311 -38.44 23.70 -4.58
CA ALA A 311 -38.64 22.48 -3.79
C ALA A 311 -37.38 22.13 -3.00
N ALA A 312 -37.47 22.07 -1.65
CA ALA A 312 -36.38 21.66 -0.79
C ALA A 312 -36.22 20.13 -0.83
N LEU A 313 -35.16 19.65 -1.47
CA LEU A 313 -34.71 18.25 -1.35
C LEU A 313 -33.79 18.13 -0.12
N ILE A 314 -34.05 17.16 0.73
CA ILE A 314 -33.19 16.83 1.87
C ILE A 314 -32.84 15.37 1.80
N SER A 315 -31.56 15.07 1.74
CA SER A 315 -31.02 13.69 1.84
C SER A 315 -30.28 13.51 3.17
N LYS A 316 -30.57 12.39 3.84
CA LYS A 316 -29.88 11.95 5.04
C LYS A 316 -29.31 10.56 4.80
N THR A 317 -28.01 10.40 4.99
CA THR A 317 -27.32 9.12 4.78
C THR A 317 -26.58 8.74 6.06
N LEU A 318 -26.77 7.52 6.51
CA LEU A 318 -26.02 6.89 7.59
C LEU A 318 -25.26 5.70 7.01
N ILE A 319 -23.96 5.66 7.23
CA ILE A 319 -23.07 4.58 6.81
C ILE A 319 -22.39 4.01 8.04
N GLY A 320 -22.55 2.70 8.27
CA GLY A 320 -21.76 1.91 9.21
C GLY A 320 -20.83 0.99 8.43
N ALA A 321 -19.57 0.90 8.81
CA ALA A 321 -18.59 0.03 8.15
C ALA A 321 -17.83 -0.80 9.19
N LEU A 322 -17.62 -2.07 8.87
CA LEU A 322 -16.68 -2.96 9.59
C LEU A 322 -15.67 -3.48 8.58
N THR A 323 -14.40 -3.48 8.95
CA THR A 323 -13.30 -3.87 8.06
C THR A 323 -12.28 -4.72 8.81
N ALA A 324 -11.77 -5.76 8.16
CA ALA A 324 -10.58 -6.48 8.54
C ALA A 324 -9.56 -6.35 7.40
N ARG A 325 -8.30 -5.99 7.70
CA ARG A 325 -7.20 -5.86 6.74
C ARG A 325 -6.00 -6.66 7.21
N TYR A 326 -5.40 -7.42 6.28
CA TYR A 326 -4.20 -8.21 6.53
C TYR A 326 -3.12 -7.93 5.48
N PRO A 327 -1.90 -7.48 5.89
CA PRO A 327 -0.78 -7.27 4.99
C PRO A 327 -0.11 -8.60 4.66
N VAL A 328 -0.45 -9.20 3.52
CA VAL A 328 0.14 -10.47 3.03
C VAL A 328 1.62 -10.27 2.70
N LEU A 329 1.91 -9.20 1.98
CA LEU A 329 3.27 -8.75 1.66
C LEU A 329 3.45 -7.32 2.16
N ARG A 330 4.49 -7.10 2.97
CA ARG A 330 4.86 -5.78 3.46
C ARG A 330 6.36 -5.57 3.30
N ARG A 331 6.76 -4.80 2.29
CA ARG A 331 8.14 -4.43 1.95
C ARG A 331 8.21 -2.95 1.61
N GLN A 332 9.39 -2.37 1.58
CA GLN A 332 9.57 -0.97 1.18
C GLN A 332 9.13 -0.71 -0.26
N ALA A 333 9.49 -1.62 -1.17
CA ALA A 333 9.23 -1.46 -2.60
C ALA A 333 7.90 -2.06 -3.06
N SER A 334 7.26 -2.96 -2.31
CA SER A 334 6.07 -3.68 -2.77
C SER A 334 5.19 -4.13 -1.62
N ASN A 335 3.88 -3.97 -1.76
CA ASN A 335 2.90 -4.32 -0.75
C ASN A 335 1.72 -5.04 -1.37
N LEU A 336 1.15 -5.98 -0.64
CA LEU A 336 -0.09 -6.68 -0.96
C LEU A 336 -0.94 -6.76 0.30
N ASN A 337 -2.12 -6.15 0.27
CA ASN A 337 -3.08 -6.19 1.37
C ASN A 337 -4.35 -6.93 0.93
N LEU A 338 -4.85 -7.79 1.77
CA LEU A 338 -6.19 -8.35 1.68
C LEU A 338 -7.09 -7.65 2.69
N SER A 339 -8.28 -7.26 2.26
CA SER A 339 -9.28 -6.66 3.14
C SER A 339 -10.64 -7.30 2.89
N GLY A 340 -11.47 -7.34 3.90
CA GLY A 340 -12.86 -7.72 3.79
C GLY A 340 -13.69 -6.98 4.81
N GLY A 341 -14.99 -6.85 4.56
CA GLY A 341 -15.83 -6.09 5.47
C GLY A 341 -17.31 -6.12 5.15
N LEU A 342 -18.04 -5.35 5.94
CA LEU A 342 -19.48 -5.17 5.83
C LEU A 342 -19.79 -3.66 5.84
N ASP A 343 -20.50 -3.20 4.82
CA ASP A 343 -21.06 -1.86 4.75
C ASP A 343 -22.58 -1.92 5.01
N ILE A 344 -23.04 -1.06 5.89
CA ILE A 344 -24.46 -0.84 6.23
C ILE A 344 -24.78 0.59 5.81
N VAL A 345 -25.62 0.79 4.81
CA VAL A 345 -25.97 2.11 4.29
C VAL A 345 -27.48 2.31 4.36
N ASP A 346 -27.90 3.36 5.02
CA ASP A 346 -29.29 3.83 5.05
C ASP A 346 -29.34 5.27 4.49
N GLN A 347 -29.94 5.43 3.31
CA GLN A 347 -30.10 6.72 2.65
C GLN A 347 -31.58 7.05 2.44
N ARG A 348 -32.00 8.22 2.87
CA ARG A 348 -33.37 8.70 2.75
C ARG A 348 -33.41 10.07 2.11
N ALA A 349 -34.21 10.25 1.07
CA ALA A 349 -34.45 11.55 0.46
C ALA A 349 -35.91 11.97 0.63
N ARG A 350 -36.10 13.24 0.98
CA ARG A 350 -37.40 13.89 1.14
C ARG A 350 -37.48 15.13 0.30
N VAL A 351 -38.66 15.35 -0.28
CA VAL A 351 -39.02 16.60 -0.99
C VAL A 351 -40.23 17.21 -0.31
N ALA A 352 -40.15 18.47 0.05
CA ALA A 352 -41.22 19.19 0.78
C ALA A 352 -41.73 18.40 2.02
N GLY A 353 -40.84 17.71 2.75
CA GLY A 353 -41.18 16.91 3.91
C GLY A 353 -41.62 15.46 3.64
N SER A 354 -42.08 15.17 2.41
CA SER A 354 -42.55 13.83 2.00
C SER A 354 -41.38 12.92 1.66
N LEU A 355 -41.37 11.68 2.15
CA LEU A 355 -40.35 10.67 1.85
C LEU A 355 -40.50 10.21 0.38
N ILE A 356 -39.47 10.43 -0.42
CA ILE A 356 -39.47 10.06 -1.84
C ILE A 356 -38.67 8.75 -2.05
N THR A 357 -37.50 8.61 -1.41
CA THR A 357 -36.66 7.41 -1.55
C THR A 357 -36.15 6.93 -0.18
N ASN A 358 -35.96 5.61 -0.06
CA ASN A 358 -35.43 4.98 1.14
C ASN A 358 -34.59 3.75 0.73
N ASP A 359 -33.30 3.97 0.57
CA ASP A 359 -32.32 2.94 0.26
C ASP A 359 -31.72 2.34 1.52
N LYS A 360 -31.73 1.02 1.61
CA LYS A 360 -31.04 0.27 2.65
C LYS A 360 -30.16 -0.78 2.01
N LEU A 361 -28.88 -0.51 1.98
CA LEU A 361 -27.87 -1.41 1.43
C LEU A 361 -27.13 -2.12 2.57
N ARG A 362 -26.86 -3.39 2.37
CA ARG A 362 -26.07 -4.25 3.24
C ARG A 362 -25.13 -5.01 2.33
N VAL A 363 -23.86 -4.66 2.36
CA VAL A 363 -22.90 -5.14 1.37
C VAL A 363 -21.72 -5.78 2.06
N VAL A 364 -21.50 -7.07 1.78
CA VAL A 364 -20.25 -7.76 2.13
C VAL A 364 -19.27 -7.56 0.99
N TYR A 365 -18.00 -7.31 1.31
CA TYR A 365 -17.00 -7.13 0.28
C TYR A 365 -15.68 -7.81 0.62
N GLY A 366 -14.94 -8.16 -0.43
CA GLY A 366 -13.56 -8.57 -0.40
C GLY A 366 -12.74 -7.68 -1.33
N LYS A 367 -11.55 -7.28 -0.88
CA LYS A 367 -10.70 -6.32 -1.59
C LYS A 367 -9.23 -6.74 -1.54
N ILE A 368 -8.56 -6.60 -2.67
CA ILE A 368 -7.12 -6.78 -2.82
C ILE A 368 -6.53 -5.44 -3.22
N ASP A 369 -5.56 -4.95 -2.45
CA ASP A 369 -4.78 -3.76 -2.79
C ASP A 369 -3.32 -4.17 -3.02
N VAL A 370 -2.76 -3.73 -4.13
CA VAL A 370 -1.35 -3.91 -4.47
C VAL A 370 -0.71 -2.56 -4.74
N ASP A 371 0.52 -2.37 -4.30
CA ASP A 371 1.35 -1.24 -4.70
C ASP A 371 2.81 -1.65 -4.81
N ALA A 372 3.51 -1.08 -5.78
CA ALA A 372 4.94 -1.29 -5.96
C ALA A 372 5.61 -0.07 -6.60
N ILE A 373 6.89 0.12 -6.25
CA ILE A 373 7.77 1.12 -6.85
C ILE A 373 9.07 0.46 -7.31
N ASP A 374 9.81 1.14 -8.17
CA ASP A 374 11.15 0.71 -8.55
C ASP A 374 12.06 0.61 -7.31
N SER A 375 12.52 -0.61 -6.99
CA SER A 375 13.37 -0.86 -5.82
C SER A 375 14.71 -0.11 -5.87
N ARG A 376 15.23 0.20 -7.07
CA ARG A 376 16.46 0.99 -7.23
C ARG A 376 16.27 2.44 -6.82
N SER A 377 15.03 2.94 -6.83
CA SER A 377 14.70 4.30 -6.40
C SER A 377 14.61 4.44 -4.88
N LEU A 378 14.78 3.36 -4.12
CA LEU A 378 14.91 3.40 -2.66
C LEU A 378 16.29 3.92 -2.22
N SER A 379 17.30 3.82 -3.10
CA SER A 379 18.64 4.36 -2.88
C SER A 379 18.88 5.56 -3.80
N ASP A 380 19.55 6.59 -3.29
CA ASP A 380 19.85 7.81 -4.05
C ASP A 380 20.83 7.57 -5.23
N ALA A 381 21.44 6.39 -5.29
CA ALA A 381 22.41 6.01 -6.33
C ALA A 381 21.84 6.01 -7.74
N SER A 382 20.51 5.83 -7.91
CA SER A 382 19.84 5.81 -9.22
C SER A 382 19.50 7.20 -9.75
N GLY A 383 19.58 8.22 -8.87
CA GLY A 383 19.15 9.57 -9.15
C GLY A 383 17.64 9.77 -9.19
N TYR A 384 16.86 8.75 -8.85
CA TYR A 384 15.45 8.78 -8.51
C TYR A 384 15.32 8.65 -6.99
N SER A 385 14.15 8.93 -6.43
CA SER A 385 13.88 8.82 -5.00
C SER A 385 12.64 7.95 -4.74
N SER A 386 12.41 7.56 -3.50
CA SER A 386 11.19 6.84 -3.12
C SER A 386 9.91 7.66 -3.31
N SER A 387 10.01 9.00 -3.21
CA SER A 387 8.90 9.93 -3.50
C SER A 387 8.67 10.11 -4.99
N GLU A 388 9.75 10.09 -5.79
CA GLU A 388 9.76 10.23 -7.25
C GLU A 388 10.47 9.05 -7.91
N PRO A 389 9.89 7.84 -7.83
CA PRO A 389 10.52 6.64 -8.36
C PRO A 389 10.50 6.63 -9.89
N ARG A 390 11.40 5.85 -10.49
CA ARG A 390 11.44 5.66 -11.94
C ARG A 390 10.13 5.11 -12.48
N TRP A 391 9.50 4.22 -11.73
CA TRP A 391 8.14 3.75 -11.98
C TRP A 391 7.41 3.47 -10.67
N ARG A 392 6.10 3.65 -10.70
CA ARG A 392 5.17 3.30 -9.62
C ARG A 392 3.92 2.69 -10.21
N VAL A 393 3.44 1.63 -9.57
CA VAL A 393 2.15 1.02 -9.89
C VAL A 393 1.37 0.81 -8.60
N ALA A 394 0.05 1.02 -8.67
CA ALA A 394 -0.87 0.66 -7.62
C ALA A 394 -2.15 0.11 -8.24
N GLY A 395 -2.83 -0.79 -7.56
CA GLY A 395 -4.07 -1.37 -8.07
C GLY A 395 -4.96 -1.86 -6.94
N THR A 396 -6.25 -1.78 -7.18
CA THR A 396 -7.28 -2.31 -6.28
C THR A 396 -8.27 -3.12 -7.09
N VAL A 397 -8.62 -4.30 -6.58
CA VAL A 397 -9.75 -5.09 -7.07
C VAL A 397 -10.67 -5.32 -5.87
N GLU A 398 -11.95 -4.98 -6.03
CA GLU A 398 -12.96 -5.11 -4.99
C GLU A 398 -14.18 -5.85 -5.56
N LEU A 399 -14.60 -6.90 -4.87
CA LEU A 399 -15.81 -7.66 -5.16
C LEU A 399 -16.81 -7.38 -4.03
N ARG A 400 -18.00 -6.92 -4.39
CA ARG A 400 -19.05 -6.50 -3.47
C ARG A 400 -20.32 -7.28 -3.74
N GLN A 401 -20.95 -7.81 -2.71
CA GLN A 401 -22.20 -8.52 -2.81
C GLN A 401 -23.23 -7.93 -1.85
N GLY A 402 -24.28 -7.38 -2.39
CA GLY A 402 -25.45 -6.98 -1.59
C GLY A 402 -26.15 -8.21 -0.99
N ILE A 403 -26.44 -8.14 0.30
CA ILE A 403 -27.15 -9.21 1.03
C ILE A 403 -28.55 -8.79 1.43
N GLY A 404 -29.48 -9.75 1.48
CA GLY A 404 -30.88 -9.53 1.84
C GLY A 404 -31.19 -9.63 3.33
N ALA A 405 -30.16 -9.38 4.18
CA ALA A 405 -30.26 -9.44 5.64
C ALA A 405 -30.28 -8.03 6.27
N LEU A 406 -30.45 -7.96 7.60
CA LEU A 406 -30.35 -6.72 8.39
C LEU A 406 -31.28 -5.59 7.87
N GLY A 407 -32.45 -5.94 7.33
CA GLY A 407 -33.45 -4.98 6.85
C GLY A 407 -33.08 -4.27 5.54
N SER A 408 -32.31 -4.92 4.65
CA SER A 408 -31.99 -4.39 3.31
C SER A 408 -33.28 -4.09 2.51
N SER A 409 -33.19 -3.13 1.58
CA SER A 409 -34.32 -2.79 0.70
C SER A 409 -34.77 -4.00 -0.12
N LEU A 410 -36.09 -4.20 -0.16
CA LEU A 410 -36.75 -5.13 -1.07
C LEU A 410 -37.01 -4.44 -2.42
N ASN A 411 -37.50 -5.19 -3.40
CA ASN A 411 -38.01 -4.61 -4.64
C ASN A 411 -39.14 -3.61 -4.35
N CYS A 412 -39.35 -2.64 -5.23
CA CYS A 412 -40.40 -1.67 -5.13
C CYS A 412 -41.74 -2.34 -5.45
N ASP A 413 -42.44 -2.84 -4.42
CA ASP A 413 -43.80 -3.43 -4.58
C ASP A 413 -44.91 -2.46 -4.15
N THR A 414 -44.57 -1.33 -3.52
CA THR A 414 -45.53 -0.31 -3.10
C THR A 414 -44.98 1.09 -3.31
N LEU A 415 -45.81 2.00 -3.80
CA LEU A 415 -45.49 3.39 -4.12
C LEU A 415 -44.91 4.21 -2.93
N VAL A 416 -45.03 3.74 -1.72
CA VAL A 416 -44.69 4.48 -0.49
C VAL A 416 -43.25 4.20 0.00
N ARG A 417 -42.56 3.16 -0.49
CA ARG A 417 -41.24 2.73 0.02
C ARG A 417 -40.24 2.35 -1.08
N CYS A 418 -40.31 3.01 -2.22
CA CYS A 418 -39.42 2.74 -3.32
C CYS A 418 -37.97 3.16 -3.02
N PRO A 419 -36.99 2.37 -3.46
CA PRO A 419 -35.58 2.81 -3.47
C PRO A 419 -35.35 3.96 -4.47
N SER A 420 -34.18 4.56 -4.42
CA SER A 420 -33.76 5.67 -5.29
C SER A 420 -33.91 5.38 -6.79
N ARG A 421 -33.88 4.10 -7.16
CA ARG A 421 -34.18 3.58 -8.51
C ARG A 421 -35.18 2.43 -8.41
N ALA A 422 -36.26 2.54 -9.16
CA ALA A 422 -37.29 1.48 -9.21
C ALA A 422 -36.74 0.12 -9.68
N GLU A 423 -35.79 0.16 -10.64
CA GLU A 423 -35.12 -1.04 -11.17
C GLU A 423 -33.94 -1.50 -10.29
N GLY A 424 -33.48 -0.68 -9.36
CA GLY A 424 -32.28 -0.91 -8.56
C GLY A 424 -32.44 -2.14 -7.65
N LYS A 425 -31.39 -2.95 -7.56
CA LYS A 425 -31.37 -4.18 -6.76
C LYS A 425 -30.37 -4.05 -5.62
N ALA A 426 -30.87 -4.04 -4.38
CA ALA A 426 -30.01 -4.03 -3.18
C ALA A 426 -29.13 -5.28 -3.08
N LYS A 427 -29.52 -6.39 -3.70
CA LYS A 427 -28.75 -7.65 -3.76
C LYS A 427 -27.91 -7.78 -5.03
N ALA A 428 -27.48 -6.68 -5.61
CA ALA A 428 -26.60 -6.72 -6.79
C ALA A 428 -25.19 -7.15 -6.40
N PHE A 429 -24.53 -7.86 -7.34
CA PHE A 429 -23.10 -8.08 -7.32
C PHE A 429 -22.42 -6.96 -8.10
N VAL A 430 -21.34 -6.42 -7.54
CA VAL A 430 -20.54 -5.36 -8.16
C VAL A 430 -19.07 -5.74 -8.11
N ALA A 431 -18.39 -5.72 -9.25
CA ALA A 431 -16.94 -5.81 -9.32
C ALA A 431 -16.38 -4.43 -9.67
N ARG A 432 -15.40 -3.98 -8.89
CA ARG A 432 -14.68 -2.72 -9.10
C ARG A 432 -13.20 -2.99 -9.28
N ALA A 433 -12.57 -2.29 -10.20
CA ALA A 433 -11.13 -2.28 -10.32
C ALA A 433 -10.64 -0.86 -10.57
N SER A 434 -9.52 -0.53 -9.95
CA SER A 434 -8.81 0.71 -10.23
C SER A 434 -7.32 0.42 -10.30
N ALA A 435 -6.61 1.16 -11.15
CA ALA A 435 -5.17 1.08 -11.23
C ALA A 435 -4.59 2.49 -11.31
N TYR A 436 -3.35 2.63 -10.92
CA TYR A 436 -2.52 3.80 -11.12
C TYR A 436 -1.17 3.32 -11.59
N GLY A 437 -0.70 3.88 -12.68
CA GLY A 437 0.64 3.66 -13.20
C GLY A 437 1.33 4.98 -13.46
N GLU A 438 2.59 5.09 -13.07
CA GLU A 438 3.45 6.23 -13.36
C GLU A 438 4.79 5.72 -13.82
N ILE A 439 5.33 6.31 -14.89
CA ILE A 439 6.68 6.06 -15.37
C ILE A 439 7.39 7.39 -15.61
N ARG A 440 8.63 7.48 -15.14
CA ARG A 440 9.52 8.63 -15.35
C ARG A 440 10.69 8.21 -16.25
N PRO A 441 10.59 8.39 -17.56
CA PRO A 441 11.70 8.13 -18.47
C PRO A 441 12.90 9.04 -18.18
N LEU A 442 12.60 10.28 -17.78
CA LEU A 442 13.54 11.30 -17.34
C LEU A 442 13.07 11.82 -15.97
N ARG A 443 13.98 12.32 -15.13
CA ARG A 443 13.66 12.80 -13.77
C ARG A 443 12.58 13.88 -13.73
N TYR A 444 12.49 14.70 -14.74
CA TYR A 444 11.58 15.84 -14.84
C TYR A 444 10.34 15.59 -15.73
N ILE A 445 10.22 14.38 -16.31
CA ILE A 445 9.05 13.99 -17.12
C ILE A 445 8.41 12.75 -16.54
N ALA A 446 7.14 12.86 -16.15
CA ALA A 446 6.33 11.75 -15.67
C ALA A 446 5.09 11.57 -16.57
N PHE A 447 4.80 10.33 -16.92
CA PHE A 447 3.55 9.92 -17.53
C PHE A 447 2.77 9.09 -16.53
N SER A 448 1.51 9.43 -16.30
CA SER A 448 0.64 8.71 -15.39
C SER A 448 -0.70 8.34 -16.03
N LEU A 449 -1.23 7.20 -15.64
CA LEU A 449 -2.54 6.69 -16.05
C LEU A 449 -3.27 6.15 -14.83
N ALA A 450 -4.57 6.46 -14.70
CA ALA A 450 -5.39 6.07 -13.56
C ALA A 450 -6.78 5.55 -13.99
N PRO A 451 -6.87 4.36 -14.63
CA PRO A 451 -8.14 3.79 -15.05
C PRO A 451 -8.97 3.32 -13.86
N ARG A 452 -10.29 3.41 -14.02
CA ARG A 452 -11.29 2.82 -13.11
C ARG A 452 -12.36 2.11 -13.90
N VAL A 453 -12.78 0.94 -13.43
CA VAL A 453 -13.81 0.10 -14.05
C VAL A 453 -14.78 -0.38 -12.98
N GLN A 454 -16.06 -0.40 -13.30
CA GLN A 454 -17.09 -1.02 -12.48
C GLN A 454 -17.98 -1.89 -13.37
N TYR A 455 -18.29 -3.09 -12.90
CA TYR A 455 -19.17 -4.02 -13.59
C TYR A 455 -20.27 -4.53 -12.68
N SER A 456 -21.51 -4.54 -13.17
CA SER A 456 -22.66 -5.20 -12.53
C SER A 456 -23.65 -5.67 -13.60
N LYS A 457 -24.16 -6.88 -13.45
CA LYS A 457 -25.22 -7.42 -14.32
C LYS A 457 -26.61 -6.84 -14.01
N LYS A 458 -26.79 -6.29 -12.81
CA LYS A 458 -28.09 -5.78 -12.33
C LYS A 458 -28.01 -4.27 -12.17
N PRO A 459 -29.10 -3.54 -12.39
CA PRO A 459 -29.19 -2.12 -12.06
C PRO A 459 -28.88 -1.91 -10.56
N LEU A 460 -28.09 -0.89 -10.27
CA LEU A 460 -27.65 -0.57 -8.92
C LEU A 460 -28.54 0.50 -8.30
N LEU A 461 -28.55 0.59 -6.97
CA LEU A 461 -29.06 1.72 -6.23
C LEU A 461 -28.04 2.87 -6.31
N SER A 462 -28.52 4.11 -6.22
CA SER A 462 -27.70 5.32 -6.46
C SER A 462 -26.37 5.33 -5.72
N PHE A 463 -26.33 4.84 -4.49
CA PHE A 463 -25.13 4.81 -3.67
C PHE A 463 -24.02 3.85 -4.19
N GLU A 464 -24.39 2.82 -4.96
CA GLU A 464 -23.45 1.86 -5.55
C GLU A 464 -23.14 2.15 -7.03
N GLU A 465 -23.76 3.17 -7.63
CA GLU A 465 -23.49 3.54 -9.02
C GLU A 465 -22.09 4.13 -9.19
N PHE A 466 -21.57 4.00 -10.40
CA PHE A 466 -20.32 4.64 -10.77
C PHE A 466 -20.53 6.14 -10.92
N SER A 467 -19.78 6.95 -10.20
CA SER A 467 -19.83 8.40 -10.29
C SER A 467 -18.68 8.97 -11.10
N THR A 468 -18.98 9.99 -11.91
CA THR A 468 -18.01 10.78 -12.67
C THR A 468 -18.07 12.24 -12.23
N GLY A 469 -17.12 13.05 -12.69
CA GLY A 469 -17.12 14.48 -12.44
C GLY A 469 -16.45 14.88 -11.14
N ASN A 470 -15.71 14.01 -10.50
CA ASN A 470 -14.81 14.40 -9.42
C ASN A 470 -13.40 14.67 -9.96
N TYR A 471 -12.53 15.24 -9.16
CA TYR A 471 -11.16 15.61 -9.59
C TYR A 471 -10.26 14.43 -9.93
N THR A 472 -10.72 13.18 -9.72
CA THR A 472 -9.97 11.96 -10.05
C THR A 472 -10.45 11.29 -11.34
N VAL A 473 -11.74 11.45 -11.70
CA VAL A 473 -12.36 10.82 -12.87
C VAL A 473 -13.24 11.84 -13.58
N GLY A 474 -12.92 12.16 -14.84
CA GLY A 474 -13.73 13.06 -15.65
C GLY A 474 -13.73 14.51 -15.17
N ARG A 475 -12.56 15.12 -15.02
CA ARG A 475 -12.38 16.50 -14.51
C ARG A 475 -13.21 17.60 -15.23
N GLY A 476 -13.69 17.35 -16.43
CA GLY A 476 -14.52 18.28 -17.19
C GLY A 476 -16.01 18.26 -16.83
N TYR A 477 -16.43 17.32 -15.99
CA TYR A 477 -17.82 17.18 -15.57
C TYR A 477 -18.03 17.69 -14.16
N ASP A 478 -19.25 18.18 -13.87
CA ASP A 478 -19.63 18.57 -12.52
C ASP A 478 -19.68 17.30 -11.61
N PRO A 479 -19.20 17.36 -10.36
CA PRO A 479 -19.30 16.24 -9.44
C PRO A 479 -20.74 15.78 -9.21
N GLY A 480 -20.91 14.47 -8.97
CA GLY A 480 -22.22 13.90 -8.69
C GLY A 480 -22.97 13.39 -9.92
N ILE A 481 -22.38 13.43 -11.12
CA ILE A 481 -22.97 12.78 -12.29
C ILE A 481 -22.83 11.27 -12.13
N GLN A 482 -23.95 10.58 -12.01
CA GLN A 482 -24.02 9.13 -11.89
C GLN A 482 -24.19 8.46 -13.25
N ILE A 483 -23.47 7.39 -13.51
CA ILE A 483 -23.63 6.53 -14.67
C ILE A 483 -24.25 5.23 -14.21
N GLY A 484 -25.57 5.08 -14.42
CA GLY A 484 -26.34 3.93 -13.93
C GLY A 484 -26.14 2.61 -14.69
N ARG A 485 -25.56 2.66 -15.89
CA ARG A 485 -25.13 1.49 -16.68
C ARG A 485 -23.85 1.85 -17.41
N ALA A 486 -22.72 1.42 -16.92
CA ALA A 486 -21.51 1.32 -17.72
C ALA A 486 -21.45 -0.09 -18.32
N HIS A 487 -21.96 -0.25 -19.52
CA HIS A 487 -21.49 -1.31 -20.40
C HIS A 487 -20.30 -0.72 -21.16
N VAL A 488 -19.11 -1.06 -20.72
CA VAL A 488 -17.88 -0.89 -21.49
C VAL A 488 -17.36 -2.27 -21.82
#